data_a867ad186a12a4dd1d00b330a287ffe7
#
_entry.id   a867ad186a12a4dd1d00b330a287ffe7
#
_cell.length_a   1.000
_cell.length_b   1.000
_cell.length_c   1.000
_cell.angle_alpha   90.00
_cell.angle_beta   90.00
_cell.angle_gamma   90.00
#
_symmetry.space_group_name_H-M   'P 1'
#
loop_
_entity.id
_entity.type
_entity.pdbx_description
1 polymer ?
#
loop_
_entity_poly.entity_id
_entity_poly.type
_entity_poly.pdbx_seq_one_letter_code
_entity_poly.pdbx_strand_id
1 'polypeptide(L)'
;MIDLLQETDFDVRQLEGVEATDEQFDAPTERVTSPIPVLYQSGYLTIKGYDPEFQVYRLAYPNGEVRKGFIESLLPAYLELPGQSSTFYVVSFIRDLRKGDIESCLERTRSFFASIPNDLENKTEKHYQTIFYLLFRLMGMYVDSEVKSAV
;
A
#
# COMPACT_ATOMS: atom_id res chain seq x y z
N MET A 1 -6.00 11.42 -5.38
CA MET A 1 -4.82 10.53 -5.49
C MET A 1 -5.18 9.07 -5.23
N ILE A 2 -5.80 8.74 -4.10
CA ILE A 2 -6.24 7.35 -3.82
C ILE A 2 -7.26 6.89 -4.86
N ASP A 3 -8.25 7.72 -5.16
CA ASP A 3 -9.24 7.46 -6.21
C ASP A 3 -8.55 7.17 -7.56
N LEU A 4 -7.51 7.92 -7.90
CA LEU A 4 -6.74 7.70 -9.12
C LEU A 4 -6.05 6.33 -9.15
N LEU A 5 -5.52 5.85 -8.01
CA LEU A 5 -4.95 4.50 -7.92
C LEU A 5 -6.00 3.41 -8.16
N GLN A 6 -7.21 3.63 -7.67
CA GLN A 6 -8.33 2.70 -7.85
C GLN A 6 -8.88 2.76 -9.28
N GLU A 7 -9.09 3.96 -9.82
CA GLU A 7 -9.62 4.19 -11.17
C GLU A 7 -8.69 3.69 -12.28
N THR A 8 -7.36 3.83 -12.09
CA THR A 8 -6.36 3.36 -13.06
C THR A 8 -6.02 1.89 -12.90
N ASP A 9 -6.62 1.19 -11.94
CA ASP A 9 -6.29 -0.18 -11.57
C ASP A 9 -4.77 -0.39 -11.38
N PHE A 10 -4.11 0.62 -10.81
CA PHE A 10 -2.67 0.61 -10.61
C PHE A 10 -2.26 -0.40 -9.53
N ASP A 11 -1.26 -1.20 -9.81
CA ASP A 11 -0.73 -2.15 -8.82
C ASP A 11 0.18 -1.44 -7.81
N VAL A 12 -0.36 -1.14 -6.63
CA VAL A 12 0.36 -0.43 -5.55
C VAL A 12 1.62 -1.15 -5.07
N ARG A 13 1.77 -2.45 -5.37
CA ARG A 13 2.97 -3.23 -5.05
C ARG A 13 4.18 -2.73 -5.83
N GLN A 14 3.98 -2.16 -7.01
CA GLN A 14 5.04 -1.63 -7.85
C GLN A 14 5.70 -0.37 -7.27
N LEU A 15 5.04 0.33 -6.35
CA LEU A 15 5.55 1.59 -5.77
C LEU A 15 6.84 1.41 -4.94
N GLU A 16 7.26 0.19 -4.67
CA GLU A 16 8.55 -0.09 -4.04
C GLU A 16 9.75 -0.10 -5.02
N GLY A 17 9.48 0.06 -6.32
CA GLY A 17 10.52 0.08 -7.35
C GLY A 17 9.94 0.22 -8.75
N VAL A 18 9.36 1.38 -9.06
CA VAL A 18 8.82 1.69 -10.39
C VAL A 18 9.93 2.17 -11.30
N GLU A 19 10.02 1.60 -12.50
CA GLU A 19 10.85 2.14 -13.58
C GLU A 19 10.00 3.04 -14.47
N ALA A 20 10.51 4.25 -14.74
CA ALA A 20 9.84 5.25 -15.55
C ALA A 20 10.85 6.15 -16.27
N THR A 21 10.48 6.62 -17.46
CA THR A 21 11.22 7.70 -18.14
C THR A 21 10.86 9.04 -17.51
N ASP A 22 11.69 10.07 -17.72
CA ASP A 22 11.42 11.43 -17.27
C ASP A 22 10.06 11.94 -17.78
N GLU A 23 9.73 11.68 -19.04
CA GLU A 23 8.43 12.03 -19.63
C GLU A 23 7.25 11.39 -18.88
N GLN A 24 7.44 10.20 -18.30
CA GLN A 24 6.38 9.47 -17.60
C GLN A 24 6.10 10.00 -16.19
N PHE A 25 7.11 10.46 -15.44
CA PHE A 25 6.90 10.92 -14.07
C PHE A 25 6.88 12.46 -13.92
N ASP A 26 7.40 13.20 -14.91
CA ASP A 26 7.35 14.67 -14.96
C ASP A 26 6.20 15.19 -15.85
N ALA A 27 5.28 14.31 -16.24
CA ALA A 27 4.11 14.67 -17.04
C ALA A 27 3.17 15.61 -16.26
N PRO A 28 2.49 16.55 -16.96
CA PRO A 28 1.46 17.40 -16.36
C PRO A 28 0.33 16.57 -15.74
N THR A 29 -0.06 16.90 -14.52
CA THR A 29 -1.09 16.16 -13.76
C THR A 29 -2.53 16.39 -14.25
N GLU A 30 -2.73 17.24 -15.22
CA GLU A 30 -4.06 17.59 -15.75
C GLU A 30 -4.69 16.51 -16.67
N ARG A 31 -3.87 15.60 -17.19
CA ARG A 31 -4.30 14.50 -18.09
C ARG A 31 -3.68 13.18 -17.68
N VAL A 32 -3.93 12.80 -16.43
CA VAL A 32 -3.23 11.66 -15.81
C VAL A 32 -3.89 10.35 -16.21
N THR A 33 -3.17 9.54 -17.00
CA THR A 33 -3.49 8.14 -17.26
C THR A 33 -2.73 7.18 -16.33
N SER A 34 -1.79 7.71 -15.53
CA SER A 34 -0.96 6.97 -14.58
C SER A 34 -0.83 7.75 -13.27
N PRO A 35 -0.85 7.12 -12.10
CA PRO A 35 -0.67 7.81 -10.82
C PRO A 35 0.78 8.24 -10.56
N ILE A 36 1.76 7.78 -11.34
CA ILE A 36 3.18 8.01 -11.11
C ILE A 36 3.55 9.50 -11.07
N PRO A 37 3.13 10.38 -12.04
CA PRO A 37 3.43 11.79 -11.98
C PRO A 37 2.91 12.47 -10.70
N VAL A 38 1.67 12.13 -10.30
CA VAL A 38 1.06 12.69 -9.09
C VAL A 38 1.84 12.27 -7.84
N LEU A 39 2.20 10.99 -7.75
CA LEU A 39 2.95 10.46 -6.62
C LEU A 39 4.36 11.04 -6.53
N TYR A 40 5.03 11.24 -7.66
CA TYR A 40 6.35 11.84 -7.71
C TYR A 40 6.30 13.34 -7.33
N GLN A 41 5.42 14.11 -7.95
CA GLN A 41 5.29 15.55 -7.70
C GLN A 41 4.77 15.86 -6.28
N SER A 42 3.99 14.95 -5.70
CA SER A 42 3.54 15.05 -4.30
C SER A 42 4.57 14.55 -3.27
N GLY A 43 5.73 14.07 -3.70
CA GLY A 43 6.81 13.61 -2.82
C GLY A 43 6.60 12.22 -2.21
N TYR A 44 5.61 11.45 -2.67
CA TYR A 44 5.45 10.04 -2.25
C TYR A 44 6.46 9.11 -2.92
N LEU A 45 6.93 9.48 -4.11
CA LEU A 45 8.02 8.81 -4.81
C LEU A 45 9.21 9.76 -5.00
N THR A 46 10.39 9.19 -5.05
CA THR A 46 11.63 9.90 -5.38
C THR A 46 12.54 9.04 -6.25
N ILE A 47 13.48 9.67 -6.95
CA ILE A 47 14.48 8.97 -7.75
C ILE A 47 15.46 8.26 -6.82
N LYS A 48 15.60 6.95 -6.98
CA LYS A 48 16.57 6.08 -6.27
C LYS A 48 17.72 5.62 -7.14
N GLY A 49 17.57 5.71 -8.44
CA GLY A 49 18.60 5.32 -9.39
C GLY A 49 18.25 5.69 -10.83
N TYR A 50 19.24 5.63 -11.70
CA TYR A 50 19.10 5.86 -13.12
C TYR A 50 19.87 4.79 -13.89
N ASP A 51 19.26 4.23 -14.89
CA ASP A 51 19.87 3.31 -15.84
C ASP A 51 20.19 4.06 -17.14
N PRO A 52 21.47 4.32 -17.45
CA PRO A 52 21.85 5.08 -18.65
C PRO A 52 21.69 4.28 -19.94
N GLU A 53 21.69 2.93 -19.86
CA GLU A 53 21.54 2.08 -21.04
C GLU A 53 20.11 2.15 -21.60
N PHE A 54 19.12 2.09 -20.71
CA PHE A 54 17.70 2.13 -21.06
C PHE A 54 17.07 3.51 -20.86
N GLN A 55 17.80 4.47 -20.30
CA GLN A 55 17.35 5.83 -20.01
C GLN A 55 16.10 5.84 -19.11
N VAL A 56 16.06 4.95 -18.11
CA VAL A 56 14.97 4.85 -17.16
C VAL A 56 15.43 5.19 -15.75
N TYR A 57 14.54 5.81 -15.01
CA TYR A 57 14.72 6.13 -13.61
C TYR A 57 14.00 5.09 -12.75
N ARG A 58 14.63 4.69 -11.66
CA ARG A 58 13.98 3.86 -10.65
C ARG A 58 13.43 4.77 -9.55
N LEU A 59 12.11 4.76 -9.41
CA LEU A 59 11.39 5.53 -8.39
C LEU A 59 10.95 4.60 -7.26
N ALA A 60 11.07 5.07 -6.02
CA ALA A 60 10.55 4.38 -4.84
C ALA A 60 10.23 5.40 -3.74
N TYR A 61 9.65 4.93 -2.64
CA TYR A 61 9.38 5.78 -1.47
C TYR A 61 10.67 6.44 -0.95
N PRO A 62 10.63 7.73 -0.57
CA PRO A 62 11.80 8.45 -0.05
C PRO A 62 12.42 7.77 1.16
N ASN A 63 11.58 7.35 2.09
CA ASN A 63 11.97 6.70 3.34
C ASN A 63 10.86 5.82 3.90
N GLY A 64 11.13 5.11 5.00
CA GLY A 64 10.19 4.20 5.63
C GLY A 64 8.97 4.90 6.24
N GLU A 65 9.10 6.13 6.70
CA GLU A 65 8.00 6.90 7.28
C GLU A 65 6.96 7.29 6.23
N VAL A 66 7.42 7.81 5.09
CA VAL A 66 6.52 8.13 3.95
C VAL A 66 5.84 6.87 3.45
N ARG A 67 6.60 5.77 3.30
CA ARG A 67 6.04 4.47 2.90
C ARG A 67 4.96 4.01 3.87
N LYS A 68 5.24 4.02 5.18
CA LYS A 68 4.29 3.61 6.21
C LYS A 68 3.04 4.47 6.19
N GLY A 69 3.17 5.79 6.25
CA GLY A 69 2.03 6.70 6.24
C GLY A 69 1.16 6.57 4.98
N PHE A 70 1.79 6.35 3.83
CA PHE A 70 1.07 6.14 2.58
C PHE A 70 0.28 4.83 2.60
N ILE A 71 0.89 3.71 2.98
CA ILE A 71 0.23 2.40 3.07
C ILE A 71 -0.90 2.44 4.12
N GLU A 72 -0.68 3.10 5.27
CA GLU A 72 -1.71 3.31 6.28
C GLU A 72 -2.93 4.10 5.74
N SER A 73 -2.71 5.03 4.82
CA SER A 73 -3.79 5.79 4.19
C SER A 73 -4.56 4.99 3.13
N LEU A 74 -3.90 4.03 2.48
CA LEU A 74 -4.52 3.22 1.43
C LEU A 74 -5.48 2.17 1.99
N LEU A 75 -5.11 1.49 3.07
CA LEU A 75 -5.90 0.37 3.59
C LEU A 75 -7.36 0.72 3.90
N PRO A 76 -7.68 1.83 4.62
CA PRO A 76 -9.06 2.23 4.85
C PRO A 76 -9.84 2.50 3.56
N ALA A 77 -9.19 3.10 2.57
CA ALA A 77 -9.82 3.44 1.30
C ALA A 77 -10.19 2.18 0.48
N TYR A 78 -9.30 1.20 0.45
CA TYR A 78 -9.58 -0.08 -0.22
C TYR A 78 -10.61 -0.94 0.52
N LEU A 79 -10.71 -0.80 1.84
CA LEU A 79 -11.70 -1.49 2.67
C LEU A 79 -13.06 -0.79 2.71
N GLU A 80 -13.13 0.47 2.30
CA GLU A 80 -14.31 1.34 2.49
C GLU A 80 -14.73 1.45 3.97
N LEU A 81 -13.78 1.30 4.89
CA LEU A 81 -13.98 1.36 6.33
C LEU A 81 -13.35 2.62 6.93
N PRO A 82 -13.89 3.14 8.06
CA PRO A 82 -13.23 4.21 8.80
C PRO A 82 -11.79 3.83 9.19
N GLY A 83 -10.85 4.77 9.08
CA GLY A 83 -9.42 4.52 9.33
C GLY A 83 -9.09 3.93 10.70
N GLN A 84 -9.87 4.29 11.75
CA GLN A 84 -9.70 3.72 13.09
C GLN A 84 -9.98 2.21 13.12
N SER A 85 -10.94 1.72 12.32
CA SER A 85 -11.26 0.30 12.24
C SER A 85 -10.14 -0.50 11.61
N SER A 86 -9.51 -0.01 10.55
CA SER A 86 -8.41 -0.70 9.89
C SER A 86 -7.17 -0.83 10.79
N THR A 87 -6.81 0.21 11.53
CA THR A 87 -5.71 0.17 12.51
C THR A 87 -6.00 -0.85 13.62
N PHE A 88 -7.23 -0.92 14.10
CA PHE A 88 -7.62 -1.90 15.11
C PHE A 88 -7.43 -3.33 14.60
N TYR A 89 -7.81 -3.64 13.37
CA TYR A 89 -7.57 -4.97 12.79
C TYR A 89 -6.10 -5.32 12.74
N VAL A 90 -5.25 -4.42 12.20
CA VAL A 90 -3.79 -4.64 12.10
C VAL A 90 -3.18 -4.93 13.47
N VAL A 91 -3.48 -4.10 14.48
CA VAL A 91 -2.94 -4.27 15.84
C VAL A 91 -3.42 -5.58 16.47
N SER A 92 -4.68 -5.95 16.25
CA SER A 92 -5.24 -7.19 16.77
C SER A 92 -4.58 -8.42 16.16
N PHE A 93 -4.33 -8.45 14.85
CA PHE A 93 -3.57 -9.50 14.18
C PHE A 93 -2.18 -9.67 14.79
N ILE A 94 -1.45 -8.57 15.00
CA ILE A 94 -0.11 -8.61 15.57
C ILE A 94 -0.14 -9.19 16.99
N ARG A 95 -1.14 -8.81 17.80
CA ARG A 95 -1.29 -9.33 19.16
C ARG A 95 -1.55 -10.83 19.19
N ASP A 96 -2.41 -11.34 18.30
CA ASP A 96 -2.70 -12.77 18.19
C ASP A 96 -1.45 -13.55 17.78
N LEU A 97 -0.72 -13.08 16.76
CA LEU A 97 0.55 -13.69 16.33
C LEU A 97 1.60 -13.74 17.45
N ARG A 98 1.73 -12.68 18.24
CA ARG A 98 2.68 -12.64 19.35
C ARG A 98 2.34 -13.61 20.49
N LYS A 99 1.07 -13.84 20.71
CA LYS A 99 0.61 -14.85 21.68
C LYS A 99 0.77 -16.28 21.17
N GLY A 100 1.11 -16.44 19.88
CA GLY A 100 1.11 -17.76 19.24
C GLY A 100 -0.29 -18.32 19.02
N ASP A 101 -1.32 -17.49 19.12
CA ASP A 101 -2.72 -17.86 18.93
C ASP A 101 -3.08 -17.81 17.44
N ILE A 102 -2.66 -18.84 16.73
CA ILE A 102 -2.87 -18.95 15.27
C ILE A 102 -4.36 -19.11 14.97
N GLU A 103 -5.13 -19.77 15.81
CA GLU A 103 -6.56 -20.00 15.61
C GLU A 103 -7.32 -18.67 15.62
N SER A 104 -7.12 -17.84 16.66
CA SER A 104 -7.70 -16.49 16.73
C SER A 104 -7.26 -15.60 15.57
N CYS A 105 -6.00 -15.71 15.15
CA CYS A 105 -5.48 -14.98 13.99
C CYS A 105 -6.23 -15.37 12.70
N LEU A 106 -6.43 -16.66 12.45
CA LEU A 106 -7.17 -17.15 11.27
C LEU A 106 -8.65 -16.77 11.30
N GLU A 107 -9.32 -16.89 12.45
CA GLU A 107 -10.71 -16.46 12.61
C GLU A 107 -10.88 -14.97 12.37
N ARG A 108 -9.95 -14.15 12.88
CA ARG A 108 -9.95 -12.71 12.66
C ARG A 108 -9.73 -12.37 11.18
N THR A 109 -8.81 -13.07 10.52
CA THR A 109 -8.58 -12.94 9.07
C THR A 109 -9.85 -13.24 8.30
N ARG A 110 -10.51 -14.34 8.63
CA ARG A 110 -11.77 -14.74 8.00
C ARG A 110 -12.86 -13.69 8.20
N SER A 111 -13.02 -13.22 9.43
CA SER A 111 -14.01 -12.19 9.78
C SER A 111 -13.72 -10.86 9.08
N PHE A 112 -12.44 -10.48 8.98
CA PHE A 112 -12.00 -9.29 8.28
C PHE A 112 -12.38 -9.34 6.79
N PHE A 113 -12.05 -10.43 6.10
CA PHE A 113 -12.39 -10.56 4.68
C PHE A 113 -13.90 -10.71 4.45
N ALA A 114 -14.64 -11.31 5.38
CA ALA A 114 -16.09 -11.39 5.32
C ALA A 114 -16.78 -10.03 5.55
N SER A 115 -16.12 -9.08 6.22
CA SER A 115 -16.65 -7.73 6.45
C SER A 115 -16.46 -6.77 5.27
N ILE A 116 -15.65 -7.15 4.27
CA ILE A 116 -15.45 -6.35 3.06
C ILE A 116 -16.75 -6.39 2.24
N PRO A 117 -17.35 -5.23 1.93
CA PRO A 117 -18.59 -5.19 1.17
C PRO A 117 -18.43 -5.89 -0.19
N ASN A 118 -19.28 -6.87 -0.46
CA ASN A 118 -19.30 -7.63 -1.71
C ASN A 118 -20.18 -6.92 -2.76
N ASP A 119 -19.87 -5.70 -3.13
CA ASP A 119 -20.47 -5.10 -4.32
C ASP A 119 -19.84 -5.73 -5.57
N LEU A 120 -20.54 -6.73 -6.09
CA LEU A 120 -20.06 -7.68 -7.10
C LEU A 120 -19.68 -7.06 -8.44
N GLU A 121 -20.04 -5.80 -8.72
CA GLU A 121 -19.82 -5.22 -10.04
C GLU A 121 -18.42 -4.61 -10.25
N ASN A 122 -17.66 -4.30 -9.20
CA ASN A 122 -16.39 -3.55 -9.32
C ASN A 122 -15.18 -4.14 -8.57
N LYS A 123 -15.32 -5.26 -7.84
CA LYS A 123 -14.21 -5.80 -7.03
C LYS A 123 -13.59 -7.03 -7.69
N THR A 124 -12.46 -6.79 -8.35
CA THR A 124 -11.66 -7.83 -9.01
C THR A 124 -10.82 -8.62 -8.00
N GLU A 125 -10.31 -9.78 -8.39
CA GLU A 125 -9.31 -10.53 -7.62
C GLU A 125 -8.13 -9.64 -7.19
N LYS A 126 -7.71 -8.72 -8.05
CA LYS A 126 -6.66 -7.74 -7.79
C LYS A 126 -6.97 -6.81 -6.61
N HIS A 127 -8.23 -6.42 -6.43
CA HIS A 127 -8.66 -5.63 -5.28
C HIS A 127 -8.40 -6.37 -3.96
N TYR A 128 -8.78 -7.64 -3.86
CA TYR A 128 -8.52 -8.46 -2.69
C TYR A 128 -7.04 -8.74 -2.46
N GLN A 129 -6.27 -8.97 -3.54
CA GLN A 129 -4.82 -9.10 -3.46
C GLN A 129 -4.16 -7.83 -2.94
N THR A 130 -4.64 -6.66 -3.35
CA THR A 130 -4.15 -5.36 -2.87
C THR A 130 -4.43 -5.19 -1.38
N ILE A 131 -5.65 -5.47 -0.91
CA ILE A 131 -6.01 -5.42 0.51
C ILE A 131 -5.11 -6.35 1.33
N PHE A 132 -4.92 -7.58 0.85
CA PHE A 132 -4.08 -8.57 1.51
C PHE A 132 -2.63 -8.08 1.61
N TYR A 133 -2.08 -7.55 0.52
CA TYR A 133 -0.74 -6.96 0.50
C TYR A 133 -0.61 -5.82 1.50
N LEU A 134 -1.54 -4.86 1.50
CA LEU A 134 -1.52 -3.70 2.40
C LEU A 134 -1.58 -4.14 3.87
N LEU A 135 -2.47 -5.08 4.20
CA LEU A 135 -2.61 -5.62 5.55
C LEU A 135 -1.30 -6.25 6.05
N PHE A 136 -0.73 -7.18 5.28
CA PHE A 136 0.49 -7.87 5.68
C PHE A 136 1.71 -6.95 5.67
N ARG A 137 1.74 -5.97 4.77
CA ARG A 137 2.83 -4.99 4.74
C ARG A 137 2.83 -4.11 5.99
N LEU A 138 1.66 -3.65 6.41
CA LEU A 138 1.52 -2.90 7.67
C LEU A 138 1.89 -3.75 8.89
N MET A 139 1.44 -4.99 8.95
CA MET A 139 1.83 -5.91 10.03
C MET A 139 3.35 -6.05 10.13
N GLY A 140 4.05 -6.24 9.01
CA GLY A 140 5.51 -6.30 8.96
C GLY A 140 6.17 -5.02 9.46
N MET A 141 5.68 -3.86 9.07
CA MET A 141 6.23 -2.56 9.52
C MET A 141 6.09 -2.34 11.02
N TYR A 142 4.99 -2.78 11.63
CA TYR A 142 4.80 -2.69 13.08
C TYR A 142 5.75 -3.64 13.82
N VAL A 143 6.01 -4.83 13.30
CA VAL A 143 6.97 -5.76 13.86
C VAL A 143 8.39 -5.20 13.78
N ASP A 144 8.80 -4.69 12.61
CA ASP A 144 10.13 -4.12 12.40
C ASP A 144 10.40 -2.89 13.28
N SER A 145 9.41 -2.06 13.53
CA SER A 145 9.55 -0.85 14.37
C SER A 145 9.86 -1.19 15.82
N GLU A 146 9.33 -2.29 16.33
CA GLU A 146 9.57 -2.72 17.71
C GLU A 146 10.93 -3.40 17.90
N VAL A 147 11.39 -4.17 16.91
CA VAL A 147 12.73 -4.76 16.94
C VAL A 147 13.79 -3.65 17.03
N LYS A 148 13.60 -2.54 16.34
CA LYS A 148 14.50 -1.37 16.42
C LYS A 148 14.38 -0.60 17.71
N SER A 149 13.23 -0.62 18.36
CA SER A 149 13.00 0.07 19.65
C SER A 149 13.50 -0.74 20.85
N ALA A 150 13.71 -2.04 20.70
CA ALA A 150 14.19 -2.96 21.73
C ALA A 150 15.73 -3.05 21.81
N VAL A 151 16.43 -2.37 20.91
CA VAL A 151 17.89 -2.22 20.87
C VAL A 151 18.30 -0.83 21.31
#